data_30c3dc68b924be5f2cb0a0334fc72ce3
#
_entry.id   30c3dc68b924be5f2cb0a0334fc72ce3
#
_cell.length_a   1.000
_cell.length_b   1.000
_cell.length_c   1.000
_cell.angle_alpha   90.00
_cell.angle_beta   90.00
_cell.angle_gamma   90.00
#
_symmetry.space_group_name_H-M   'P 1'
#
loop_
_entity.id
_entity.type
_entity.pdbx_description
1 polymer ?
#
loop_
_entity_poly.entity_id
_entity_poly.type
_entity_poly.pdbx_seq_one_letter_code
_entity_poly.pdbx_strand_id
1 'polypeptide(L)'
;MHDTPGTTYPSAFIVAGAAHAEALRRRLSHDANVVVFCESESLAALRAILARPPKVLALDPSVVRTARGALLVSRLKEQAVDVRVLINGPDSLPLILSQPDAPLHTVSQPIEDGCGTRGARRFPMSNKEVVVDGERSELVNLSVTGAQVVLPARLQPRQSIRFVLIDGSAEVRFRAQVAWSSIELLASAVRYRVGLSFTDPDKKILEVFCNRHGQA
;
A
#
# COMPACT_ATOMS: atom_id res chain seq x y z
N MET A 1 -6.80 -38.79 -6.27
CA MET A 1 -6.95 -37.36 -6.55
C MET A 1 -5.54 -36.79 -6.57
N HIS A 2 -5.00 -36.48 -7.75
CA HIS A 2 -3.65 -35.91 -7.88
C HIS A 2 -3.80 -34.38 -7.75
N ASP A 3 -3.28 -33.83 -6.68
CA ASP A 3 -3.09 -32.39 -6.55
C ASP A 3 -2.12 -31.93 -7.65
N THR A 4 -2.64 -31.27 -8.64
CA THR A 4 -1.85 -30.56 -9.64
C THR A 4 -1.11 -29.42 -8.93
N PRO A 5 0.23 -29.30 -9.05
CA PRO A 5 0.97 -28.21 -8.40
C PRO A 5 0.36 -26.89 -8.84
N GLY A 6 -0.13 -26.11 -7.86
CA GLY A 6 -0.86 -24.89 -8.08
C GLY A 6 -0.07 -23.91 -8.93
N THR A 7 -0.53 -23.68 -10.12
CA THR A 7 -0.03 -22.60 -10.98
C THR A 7 -0.35 -21.30 -10.27
N THR A 8 0.66 -20.71 -9.63
CA THR A 8 0.54 -19.42 -8.95
C THR A 8 0.26 -18.37 -10.01
N TYR A 9 -0.96 -17.86 -10.05
CA TYR A 9 -1.34 -16.80 -11.00
C TYR A 9 -0.85 -15.46 -10.51
N PRO A 10 -0.40 -14.56 -11.42
CA PRO A 10 0.02 -13.22 -11.04
C PRO A 10 -1.09 -12.49 -10.26
N SER A 11 -0.73 -11.96 -9.12
CA SER A 11 -1.64 -11.18 -8.28
C SER A 11 -1.74 -9.73 -8.75
N ALA A 12 -0.68 -9.23 -9.41
CA ALA A 12 -0.59 -7.86 -9.86
C ALA A 12 -0.04 -7.76 -11.29
N PHE A 13 -0.63 -6.88 -12.08
CA PHE A 13 -0.09 -6.44 -13.36
C PHE A 13 0.34 -4.99 -13.23
N ILE A 14 1.44 -4.63 -13.87
CA ILE A 14 1.96 -3.26 -13.92
C ILE A 14 2.07 -2.85 -15.40
N VAL A 15 1.55 -1.68 -15.75
CA VAL A 15 1.76 -1.08 -17.07
C VAL A 15 2.53 0.22 -16.89
N ALA A 16 3.70 0.32 -17.50
CA ALA A 16 4.61 1.45 -17.34
C ALA A 16 5.20 1.91 -18.68
N GLY A 17 5.68 3.15 -18.72
CA GLY A 17 6.46 3.65 -19.84
C GLY A 17 7.73 2.82 -20.06
N ALA A 18 8.31 2.85 -21.27
CA ALA A 18 9.37 1.91 -21.69
C ALA A 18 10.56 1.86 -20.70
N ALA A 19 11.08 3.01 -20.29
CA ALA A 19 12.22 3.07 -19.35
C ALA A 19 11.88 2.47 -17.98
N HIS A 20 10.69 2.80 -17.44
CA HIS A 20 10.22 2.30 -16.15
C HIS A 20 9.87 0.81 -16.21
N ALA A 21 9.27 0.34 -17.30
CA ALA A 21 8.95 -1.07 -17.49
C ALA A 21 10.20 -1.94 -17.45
N GLU A 22 11.28 -1.49 -18.11
CA GLU A 22 12.56 -2.20 -18.11
C GLU A 22 13.18 -2.28 -16.69
N ALA A 23 13.18 -1.16 -15.97
CA ALA A 23 13.67 -1.10 -14.60
C ALA A 23 12.85 -2.02 -13.66
N LEU A 24 11.51 -1.97 -13.76
CA LEU A 24 10.60 -2.81 -12.98
C LEU A 24 10.77 -4.31 -13.31
N ARG A 25 10.90 -4.68 -14.58
CA ARG A 25 11.13 -6.07 -15.00
C ARG A 25 12.41 -6.63 -14.37
N ARG A 26 13.50 -5.88 -14.41
CA ARG A 26 14.76 -6.32 -13.79
C ARG A 26 14.61 -6.54 -12.30
N ARG A 27 13.94 -5.65 -11.60
CA ARG A 27 13.77 -5.71 -10.14
C ARG A 27 12.80 -6.78 -9.68
N LEU A 28 11.74 -7.00 -10.45
CA LEU A 28 10.66 -7.95 -10.14
C LEU A 28 10.83 -9.28 -10.88
N SER A 29 11.99 -9.52 -11.49
CA SER A 29 12.26 -10.73 -12.30
C SER A 29 12.07 -12.05 -11.54
N HIS A 30 12.21 -12.03 -10.23
CA HIS A 30 12.05 -13.20 -9.37
C HIS A 30 10.65 -13.32 -8.73
N ASP A 31 9.74 -12.38 -9.04
CA ASP A 31 8.39 -12.37 -8.48
C ASP A 31 7.39 -12.92 -9.48
N ALA A 32 7.06 -14.19 -9.35
CA ALA A 32 6.05 -14.85 -10.19
C ALA A 32 4.62 -14.26 -10.03
N ASN A 33 4.41 -13.42 -9.00
CA ASN A 33 3.11 -12.82 -8.72
C ASN A 33 2.88 -11.48 -9.42
N VAL A 34 3.91 -10.92 -10.07
CA VAL A 34 3.84 -9.62 -10.74
C VAL A 34 4.26 -9.75 -12.19
N VAL A 35 3.43 -9.24 -13.10
CA VAL A 35 3.76 -9.14 -14.53
C VAL A 35 3.84 -7.68 -14.93
N VAL A 36 4.94 -7.30 -15.58
CA VAL A 36 5.18 -5.93 -16.04
C VAL A 36 5.02 -5.85 -17.56
N PHE A 37 4.13 -4.99 -18.00
CA PHE A 37 3.92 -4.63 -19.40
C PHE A 37 4.49 -3.25 -19.70
N CYS A 38 5.08 -3.08 -20.88
CA CYS A 38 5.36 -1.75 -21.42
C CYS A 38 4.05 -1.11 -21.93
N GLU A 39 3.96 0.21 -21.94
CA GLU A 39 2.82 0.93 -22.53
C GLU A 39 2.54 0.52 -23.99
N SER A 40 3.58 0.24 -24.77
CA SER A 40 3.45 -0.29 -26.13
C SER A 40 2.75 -1.66 -26.20
N GLU A 41 2.78 -2.42 -25.10
CA GLU A 41 2.16 -3.74 -24.97
C GLU A 41 0.75 -3.68 -24.34
N SER A 42 0.12 -2.50 -24.29
CA SER A 42 -1.18 -2.28 -23.62
C SER A 42 -2.29 -3.20 -24.13
N LEU A 43 -2.26 -3.58 -25.40
CA LEU A 43 -3.22 -4.58 -25.94
C LEU A 43 -2.96 -5.98 -25.40
N ALA A 44 -1.71 -6.39 -25.25
CA ALA A 44 -1.35 -7.66 -24.63
C ALA A 44 -1.73 -7.68 -23.15
N ALA A 45 -1.49 -6.58 -22.45
CA ALA A 45 -1.91 -6.38 -21.06
C ALA A 45 -3.45 -6.54 -20.93
N LEU A 46 -4.21 -5.84 -21.78
CA LEU A 46 -5.68 -5.95 -21.79
C LEU A 46 -6.17 -7.37 -22.04
N ARG A 47 -5.60 -8.07 -23.02
CA ARG A 47 -5.93 -9.47 -23.29
C ARG A 47 -5.64 -10.38 -22.10
N ALA A 48 -4.49 -10.19 -21.46
CA ALA A 48 -4.12 -10.96 -20.27
C ALA A 48 -5.08 -10.70 -19.10
N ILE A 49 -5.47 -9.43 -18.88
CA ILE A 49 -6.44 -9.05 -17.85
C ILE A 49 -7.82 -9.66 -18.13
N LEU A 50 -8.30 -9.60 -19.37
CA LEU A 50 -9.61 -10.16 -19.73
C LEU A 50 -9.62 -11.70 -19.64
N ALA A 51 -8.51 -12.34 -19.95
CA ALA A 51 -8.39 -13.80 -19.81
C ALA A 51 -8.35 -14.23 -18.33
N ARG A 52 -7.65 -13.47 -17.49
CA ARG A 52 -7.51 -13.71 -16.04
C ARG A 52 -7.26 -12.39 -15.29
N PRO A 53 -8.30 -11.81 -14.70
CA PRO A 53 -8.18 -10.55 -13.98
C PRO A 53 -7.20 -10.68 -12.80
N PRO A 54 -6.17 -9.83 -12.71
CA PRO A 54 -5.32 -9.75 -11.53
C PRO A 54 -6.11 -9.12 -10.36
N LYS A 55 -5.63 -9.29 -9.13
CA LYS A 55 -6.20 -8.57 -7.98
C LYS A 55 -5.99 -7.07 -8.12
N VAL A 56 -4.84 -6.67 -8.65
CA VAL A 56 -4.42 -5.28 -8.78
C VAL A 56 -3.83 -5.03 -10.16
N LEU A 57 -4.26 -3.95 -10.78
CA LEU A 57 -3.59 -3.34 -11.93
C LEU A 57 -2.93 -2.04 -11.48
N ALA A 58 -1.61 -1.96 -11.56
CA ALA A 58 -0.86 -0.75 -11.29
C ALA A 58 -0.49 -0.04 -12.59
N LEU A 59 -0.72 1.25 -12.65
CA LEU A 59 -0.36 2.09 -13.79
C LEU A 59 0.70 3.11 -13.39
N ASP A 60 1.71 3.25 -14.21
CA ASP A 60 2.64 4.37 -14.08
C ASP A 60 1.91 5.71 -14.32
N PRO A 61 2.21 6.79 -13.57
CA PRO A 61 1.60 8.10 -13.79
C PRO A 61 1.72 8.63 -15.22
N SER A 62 2.80 8.30 -15.90
CA SER A 62 2.99 8.66 -17.31
C SER A 62 1.98 7.97 -18.22
N VAL A 63 1.67 6.70 -17.94
CA VAL A 63 0.70 5.91 -18.71
C VAL A 63 -0.73 6.40 -18.48
N VAL A 64 -1.10 6.69 -17.23
CA VAL A 64 -2.45 7.18 -16.89
C VAL A 64 -2.82 8.44 -17.67
N ARG A 65 -1.86 9.29 -17.95
CA ARG A 65 -2.05 10.55 -18.70
C ARG A 65 -2.19 10.37 -20.21
N THR A 66 -1.94 9.18 -20.72
CA THR A 66 -2.08 8.89 -22.16
C THR A 66 -3.51 8.49 -22.51
N ALA A 67 -3.92 8.71 -23.77
CA ALA A 67 -5.21 8.23 -24.26
C ALA A 67 -5.37 6.72 -24.13
N ARG A 68 -4.28 5.95 -24.30
CA ARG A 68 -4.27 4.48 -24.12
C ARG A 68 -4.49 4.09 -22.66
N GLY A 69 -3.82 4.77 -21.73
CA GLY A 69 -3.99 4.55 -20.30
C GLY A 69 -5.41 4.87 -19.84
N ALA A 70 -5.96 6.00 -20.28
CA ALA A 70 -7.33 6.38 -19.99
C ALA A 70 -8.36 5.36 -20.51
N LEU A 71 -8.14 4.85 -21.74
CA LEU A 71 -8.96 3.80 -22.32
C LEU A 71 -8.87 2.49 -21.51
N LEU A 72 -7.65 2.10 -21.12
CA LEU A 72 -7.42 0.92 -20.28
C LEU A 72 -8.20 1.04 -18.95
N VAL A 73 -8.07 2.16 -18.25
CA VAL A 73 -8.79 2.43 -17.00
C VAL A 73 -10.30 2.37 -17.21
N SER A 74 -10.82 3.01 -18.27
CA SER A 74 -12.25 3.01 -18.58
C SER A 74 -12.79 1.60 -18.84
N ARG A 75 -12.09 0.79 -19.61
CA ARG A 75 -12.48 -0.59 -19.91
C ARG A 75 -12.44 -1.51 -18.70
N LEU A 76 -11.56 -1.23 -17.75
CA LEU A 76 -11.39 -2.07 -16.55
C LEU A 76 -12.28 -1.63 -15.38
N LYS A 77 -12.89 -0.46 -15.43
CA LYS A 77 -13.90 -0.04 -14.42
C LYS A 77 -15.09 -0.99 -14.34
N GLU A 78 -15.43 -1.66 -15.44
CA GLU A 78 -16.50 -2.65 -15.52
C GLU A 78 -16.07 -4.04 -14.98
N GLN A 79 -14.79 -4.24 -14.82
CA GLN A 79 -14.22 -5.47 -14.27
C GLN A 79 -13.90 -5.27 -12.79
N ALA A 80 -14.01 -6.29 -11.98
CA ALA A 80 -13.70 -6.22 -10.54
C ALA A 80 -12.18 -6.12 -10.23
N VAL A 81 -11.42 -5.45 -11.09
CA VAL A 81 -9.97 -5.24 -10.93
C VAL A 81 -9.73 -3.95 -10.14
N ASP A 82 -8.91 -4.04 -9.12
CA ASP A 82 -8.48 -2.87 -8.34
C ASP A 82 -7.41 -2.09 -9.12
N VAL A 83 -7.81 -1.00 -9.80
CA VAL A 83 -6.89 -0.15 -10.57
C VAL A 83 -6.23 0.86 -9.65
N ARG A 84 -4.90 0.93 -9.70
CA ARG A 84 -4.06 1.79 -8.86
C ARG A 84 -3.02 2.54 -9.69
N VAL A 85 -2.45 3.58 -9.11
CA VAL A 85 -1.35 4.37 -9.71
C VAL A 85 -0.12 4.23 -8.84
N LEU A 86 1.03 4.03 -9.48
CA LEU A 86 2.33 4.04 -8.82
C LEU A 86 2.62 5.45 -8.30
N ILE A 87 3.00 5.58 -7.04
CA ILE A 87 3.33 6.87 -6.43
C ILE A 87 4.80 7.04 -6.08
N ASN A 88 5.56 5.98 -6.15
CA ASN A 88 7.02 6.04 -6.03
C ASN A 88 7.69 5.56 -7.32
N GLY A 89 8.94 5.96 -7.52
CA GLY A 89 9.68 5.62 -8.73
C GLY A 89 9.98 4.12 -8.86
N PRO A 90 10.35 3.66 -10.06
CA PRO A 90 10.64 2.25 -10.34
C PRO A 90 11.85 1.72 -9.55
N ASP A 91 12.70 2.62 -9.06
CA ASP A 91 13.87 2.27 -8.25
C ASP A 91 13.56 2.12 -6.76
N SER A 92 12.33 2.41 -6.34
CA SER A 92 11.89 2.30 -4.96
C SER A 92 11.24 0.95 -4.67
N LEU A 93 11.56 0.34 -3.54
CA LEU A 93 10.86 -0.83 -3.01
C LEU A 93 10.53 -0.58 -1.52
N PRO A 94 9.34 -0.96 -1.08
CA PRO A 94 8.22 -1.55 -1.82
C PRO A 94 7.61 -0.58 -2.84
N LEU A 95 6.96 -1.10 -3.88
CA LEU A 95 6.17 -0.27 -4.79
C LEU A 95 4.87 0.15 -4.07
N ILE A 96 4.62 1.44 -4.02
CA ILE A 96 3.45 1.99 -3.35
C ILE A 96 2.43 2.45 -4.38
N LEU A 97 1.20 1.98 -4.24
CA LEU A 97 0.11 2.20 -5.17
C LEU A 97 -1.02 2.97 -4.49
N SER A 98 -1.49 4.03 -5.12
CA SER A 98 -2.64 4.83 -4.67
C SER A 98 -3.85 4.70 -5.60
N GLN A 99 -5.00 5.19 -5.17
CA GLN A 99 -6.17 5.27 -6.04
C GLN A 99 -5.92 6.29 -7.17
N PRO A 100 -6.46 6.07 -8.38
CA PRO A 100 -6.27 6.98 -9.50
C PRO A 100 -6.74 8.42 -9.25
N ASP A 101 -7.81 8.56 -8.47
CA ASP A 101 -8.45 9.83 -8.14
C ASP A 101 -7.99 10.40 -6.79
N ALA A 102 -7.09 9.70 -6.08
CA ALA A 102 -6.51 10.25 -4.86
C ALA A 102 -5.61 11.42 -5.24
N PRO A 103 -5.70 12.58 -4.55
CA PRO A 103 -4.70 13.61 -4.72
C PRO A 103 -3.35 12.93 -4.51
N LEU A 104 -2.42 13.16 -5.43
CA LEU A 104 -1.05 12.66 -5.36
C LEU A 104 -0.38 13.25 -4.12
N HIS A 105 -0.77 12.77 -2.97
CA HIS A 105 0.04 12.93 -1.78
C HIS A 105 1.29 12.12 -2.08
N THR A 106 2.29 12.80 -2.56
CA THR A 106 3.64 12.31 -2.63
C THR A 106 3.87 11.59 -1.31
N VAL A 107 3.98 10.26 -1.34
CA VAL A 107 4.54 9.53 -0.22
C VAL A 107 6.02 9.85 -0.30
N SER A 108 6.27 11.12 -0.06
CA SER A 108 7.60 11.63 0.07
C SER A 108 8.18 10.97 1.29
N GLN A 109 9.34 10.36 1.10
CA GLN A 109 10.50 10.32 1.97
C GLN A 109 10.23 10.60 3.47
N PRO A 110 11.00 10.10 4.39
CA PRO A 110 10.95 10.54 5.77
C PRO A 110 10.92 12.07 5.73
N ILE A 111 9.76 12.65 6.04
CA ILE A 111 9.58 14.09 6.04
C ILE A 111 10.42 14.56 7.21
N GLU A 112 11.58 15.11 6.89
CA GLU A 112 12.24 16.05 7.76
C GLU A 112 11.19 17.07 8.22
N ASP A 113 11.20 17.41 9.48
CA ASP A 113 10.24 18.25 10.20
C ASP A 113 9.93 19.59 9.48
N GLY A 114 9.20 19.50 8.36
CA GLY A 114 8.67 20.64 7.63
C GLY A 114 7.31 21.03 8.23
N CYS A 115 7.29 22.12 8.93
CA CYS A 115 6.13 22.83 9.46
C CYS A 115 4.96 22.90 8.45
N GLY A 116 3.98 22.00 8.56
CA GLY A 116 2.79 22.01 7.72
C GLY A 116 1.69 21.10 8.23
N THR A 117 0.69 21.65 8.89
CA THR A 117 -0.65 21.10 9.17
C THR A 117 -0.79 19.80 9.98
N ARG A 118 0.28 19.19 10.46
CA ARG A 118 0.19 17.98 11.30
C ARG A 118 0.29 18.35 12.78
N GLY A 119 -0.78 18.13 13.52
CA GLY A 119 -0.87 18.51 14.94
C GLY A 119 -0.05 17.67 15.93
N ALA A 120 0.74 16.67 15.48
CA ALA A 120 1.51 15.81 16.36
C ALA A 120 2.77 15.25 15.67
N ARG A 121 3.87 15.17 16.42
CA ARG A 121 5.11 14.51 16.00
C ARG A 121 4.86 13.02 15.77
N ARG A 122 5.47 12.46 14.72
CA ARG A 122 5.46 11.04 14.42
C ARG A 122 6.80 10.40 14.71
N PHE A 123 6.77 9.25 15.31
CA PHE A 123 7.94 8.46 15.65
C PHE A 123 7.97 7.23 14.74
N PRO A 124 9.04 7.05 13.95
CA PRO A 124 9.26 5.80 13.23
C PRO A 124 9.35 4.63 14.21
N MET A 125 8.77 3.49 13.83
CA MET A 125 8.77 2.28 14.65
C MET A 125 9.38 1.14 13.83
N SER A 126 10.40 0.49 14.37
CA SER A 126 11.00 -0.67 13.74
C SER A 126 10.66 -1.94 14.49
N ASN A 127 10.27 -2.99 13.76
CA ASN A 127 9.98 -4.32 14.33
C ASN A 127 8.93 -4.30 15.45
N LYS A 128 7.94 -3.40 15.35
CA LYS A 128 6.82 -3.35 16.29
C LYS A 128 5.56 -3.90 15.62
N GLU A 129 4.89 -4.80 16.32
CA GLU A 129 3.61 -5.34 15.92
C GLU A 129 2.49 -4.68 16.71
N VAL A 130 1.36 -4.54 16.06
CA VAL A 130 0.08 -4.10 16.62
C VAL A 130 -1.01 -5.04 16.14
N VAL A 131 -2.19 -4.99 16.77
CA VAL A 131 -3.34 -5.73 16.28
C VAL A 131 -4.40 -4.75 15.79
N VAL A 132 -4.85 -4.94 14.55
CA VAL A 132 -5.88 -4.14 13.89
C VAL A 132 -7.05 -5.05 13.55
N ASP A 133 -8.21 -4.85 14.20
CA ASP A 133 -9.41 -5.70 14.07
C ASP A 133 -9.15 -7.21 14.27
N GLY A 134 -8.16 -7.56 15.09
CA GLY A 134 -7.78 -8.95 15.36
C GLY A 134 -6.62 -9.47 14.50
N GLU A 135 -6.20 -8.73 13.48
CA GLU A 135 -5.10 -9.09 12.58
C GLU A 135 -3.77 -8.48 13.05
N ARG A 136 -2.72 -9.29 13.13
CA ARG A 136 -1.36 -8.80 13.40
C ARG A 136 -0.87 -7.94 12.25
N SER A 137 -0.34 -6.78 12.57
CA SER A 137 0.04 -5.74 11.62
C SER A 137 1.37 -5.14 12.03
N GLU A 138 2.17 -4.76 11.05
CA GLU A 138 3.44 -4.07 11.25
C GLU A 138 3.18 -2.59 11.53
N LEU A 139 3.69 -2.06 12.63
CA LEU A 139 3.62 -0.64 12.97
C LEU A 139 4.78 0.11 12.32
N VAL A 140 4.48 0.98 11.37
CA VAL A 140 5.48 1.77 10.63
C VAL A 140 5.85 3.05 11.37
N ASN A 141 4.84 3.79 11.84
CA ASN A 141 5.04 4.97 12.69
C ASN A 141 3.84 5.19 13.60
N LEU A 142 4.08 5.93 14.68
CA LEU A 142 3.08 6.23 15.69
C LEU A 142 3.17 7.71 16.11
N SER A 143 2.04 8.29 16.42
CA SER A 143 1.91 9.60 17.09
C SER A 143 0.76 9.55 18.09
N VAL A 144 0.61 10.60 18.89
CA VAL A 144 -0.52 10.73 19.83
C VAL A 144 -1.90 10.88 19.14
N THR A 145 -1.95 11.09 17.84
CA THR A 145 -3.20 11.26 17.09
C THR A 145 -3.48 10.16 16.08
N GLY A 146 -2.52 9.25 15.83
CA GLY A 146 -2.71 8.21 14.84
C GLY A 146 -1.47 7.37 14.57
N ALA A 147 -1.63 6.38 13.71
CA ALA A 147 -0.59 5.45 13.33
C ALA A 147 -0.55 5.22 11.82
N GLN A 148 0.56 4.68 11.35
CA GLN A 148 0.69 4.07 10.04
C GLN A 148 1.06 2.60 10.22
N VAL A 149 0.30 1.72 9.61
CA VAL A 149 0.46 0.28 9.71
C VAL A 149 0.53 -0.38 8.34
N VAL A 150 1.13 -1.56 8.28
CA VAL A 150 1.09 -2.44 7.10
C VAL A 150 0.45 -3.76 7.51
N LEU A 151 -0.56 -4.19 6.75
CA LEU A 151 -1.35 -5.39 7.04
C LEU A 151 -1.75 -6.13 5.75
N PRO A 152 -2.07 -7.44 5.82
CA PRO A 152 -2.44 -8.22 4.63
C PRO A 152 -3.87 -7.93 4.14
N ALA A 153 -4.75 -7.43 5.01
CA ALA A 153 -6.15 -7.19 4.71
C ALA A 153 -6.38 -5.75 4.19
N ARG A 154 -7.31 -5.61 3.25
CA ARG A 154 -7.74 -4.31 2.75
C ARG A 154 -8.70 -3.64 3.73
N LEU A 155 -8.38 -2.42 4.18
CA LEU A 155 -9.28 -1.57 4.93
C LEU A 155 -9.80 -0.43 4.06
N GLN A 156 -11.07 -0.07 4.26
CA GLN A 156 -11.71 1.01 3.51
C GLN A 156 -11.50 2.37 4.21
N PRO A 157 -11.26 3.47 3.48
CA PRO A 157 -11.29 4.80 4.06
C PRO A 157 -12.58 5.06 4.85
N ARG A 158 -12.46 5.72 5.99
CA ARG A 158 -13.54 6.00 6.96
C ARG A 158 -14.07 4.79 7.73
N GLN A 159 -13.55 3.59 7.50
CA GLN A 159 -13.88 2.43 8.32
C GLN A 159 -13.41 2.66 9.76
N SER A 160 -14.27 2.37 10.73
CA SER A 160 -13.90 2.34 12.15
C SER A 160 -13.30 0.98 12.49
N ILE A 161 -12.17 0.98 13.18
CA ILE A 161 -11.41 -0.24 13.52
C ILE A 161 -10.99 -0.22 15.00
N ARG A 162 -10.71 -1.39 15.54
CA ARG A 162 -10.07 -1.57 16.84
C ARG A 162 -8.57 -1.68 16.65
N PHE A 163 -7.83 -0.84 17.36
CA PHE A 163 -6.38 -0.83 17.35
C PHE A 163 -5.86 -1.24 18.73
N VAL A 164 -4.95 -2.21 18.78
CA VAL A 164 -4.32 -2.68 20.00
C VAL A 164 -2.81 -2.50 19.89
N LEU A 165 -2.28 -1.69 20.79
CA LEU A 165 -0.86 -1.48 20.95
C LEU A 165 -0.33 -2.47 21.98
N ILE A 166 0.75 -3.19 21.64
CA ILE A 166 1.36 -4.21 22.49
C ILE A 166 2.67 -3.65 23.05
N ASP A 167 2.79 -3.57 24.39
CA ASP A 167 4.01 -3.17 25.08
C ASP A 167 4.40 -4.24 26.12
N GLY A 168 5.23 -5.18 25.68
CA GLY A 168 5.56 -6.36 26.49
C GLY A 168 4.33 -7.21 26.75
N SER A 169 3.90 -7.31 28.01
CA SER A 169 2.68 -8.00 28.43
C SER A 169 1.45 -7.08 28.51
N ALA A 170 1.62 -5.78 28.33
CA ALA A 170 0.54 -4.81 28.40
C ALA A 170 -0.09 -4.58 27.03
N GLU A 171 -1.42 -4.53 27.00
CA GLU A 171 -2.21 -4.19 25.83
C GLU A 171 -2.97 -2.89 26.06
N VAL A 172 -2.83 -1.95 25.13
CA VAL A 172 -3.59 -0.70 25.15
C VAL A 172 -4.49 -0.65 23.92
N ARG A 173 -5.78 -0.48 24.17
CA ARG A 173 -6.81 -0.60 23.15
C ARG A 173 -7.42 0.76 22.85
N PHE A 174 -7.51 1.10 21.55
CA PHE A 174 -8.10 2.35 21.06
C PHE A 174 -9.12 2.04 19.96
N ARG A 175 -9.96 3.04 19.69
CA ARG A 175 -10.70 3.11 18.43
C ARG A 175 -9.97 4.02 17.46
N ALA A 176 -9.94 3.61 16.20
CA ALA A 176 -9.36 4.41 15.14
C ALA A 176 -10.25 4.41 13.91
N GLN A 177 -10.09 5.41 13.08
CA GLN A 177 -10.71 5.51 11.77
C GLN A 177 -9.64 5.43 10.70
N VAL A 178 -9.89 4.69 9.65
CA VAL A 178 -9.01 4.64 8.47
C VAL A 178 -9.07 5.98 7.75
N ALA A 179 -7.96 6.70 7.75
CA ALA A 179 -7.83 7.99 7.07
C ALA A 179 -7.55 7.78 5.56
N TRP A 180 -6.66 6.85 5.24
CA TRP A 180 -6.30 6.47 3.88
C TRP A 180 -5.75 5.04 3.83
N SER A 181 -5.80 4.43 2.65
CA SER A 181 -5.25 3.11 2.39
C SER A 181 -4.55 3.10 1.03
N SER A 182 -3.34 2.57 0.98
CA SER A 182 -2.59 2.33 -0.26
C SER A 182 -2.12 0.88 -0.31
N ILE A 183 -1.75 0.43 -1.50
CA ILE A 183 -1.24 -0.93 -1.71
C ILE A 183 0.28 -0.86 -1.74
N GLU A 184 0.92 -1.80 -1.07
CA GLU A 184 2.33 -2.11 -1.21
C GLU A 184 2.50 -3.41 -1.97
N LEU A 185 3.28 -3.36 -3.04
CA LEU A 185 3.78 -4.54 -3.72
C LEU A 185 5.21 -4.80 -3.22
N LEU A 186 5.36 -5.89 -2.50
CA LEU A 186 6.66 -6.40 -2.09
C LEU A 186 6.84 -7.77 -2.73
N ALA A 187 8.07 -8.12 -3.12
CA ALA A 187 8.48 -9.26 -3.95
C ALA A 187 7.67 -10.59 -3.88
N SER A 188 6.80 -10.80 -2.93
CA SER A 188 5.97 -12.01 -2.83
C SER A 188 4.56 -11.79 -2.33
N ALA A 189 4.20 -10.58 -1.92
CA ALA A 189 2.91 -10.32 -1.29
C ALA A 189 2.35 -8.93 -1.61
N VAL A 190 1.03 -8.89 -1.84
CA VAL A 190 0.26 -7.65 -1.82
C VAL A 190 -0.08 -7.35 -0.37
N ARG A 191 0.39 -6.21 0.14
CA ARG A 191 0.07 -5.70 1.48
C ARG A 191 -0.59 -4.34 1.38
N TYR A 192 -1.22 -3.91 2.46
CA TYR A 192 -1.88 -2.61 2.51
C TYR A 192 -1.21 -1.74 3.56
N ARG A 193 -0.75 -0.57 3.12
CA ARG A 193 -0.28 0.49 4.01
C ARG A 193 -1.45 1.39 4.34
N VAL A 194 -1.74 1.56 5.62
CA VAL A 194 -2.94 2.24 6.10
C VAL A 194 -2.57 3.32 7.09
N GLY A 195 -3.08 4.53 6.86
CA GLY A 195 -3.03 5.61 7.83
C GLY A 195 -4.27 5.59 8.70
N LEU A 196 -4.06 5.60 10.00
CA LEU A 196 -5.09 5.56 11.03
C LEU A 196 -5.13 6.89 11.80
N SER A 197 -6.33 7.37 12.07
CA SER A 197 -6.61 8.48 12.99
C SER A 197 -7.29 7.93 14.23
N PHE A 198 -6.73 8.15 15.40
CA PHE A 198 -7.32 7.71 16.67
C PHE A 198 -8.53 8.58 17.04
N THR A 199 -9.60 7.94 17.49
CA THR A 199 -10.85 8.66 17.81
C THR A 199 -10.83 9.19 19.25
N ASP A 200 -10.33 8.39 20.17
CA ASP A 200 -10.25 8.77 21.61
C ASP A 200 -9.01 8.11 22.24
N PRO A 201 -7.80 8.60 21.91
CA PRO A 201 -6.58 8.00 22.38
C PRO A 201 -6.21 8.49 23.78
N ASP A 202 -5.66 7.61 24.62
CA ASP A 202 -4.90 8.03 25.80
C ASP A 202 -3.55 8.59 25.36
N LYS A 203 -3.48 9.91 25.23
CA LYS A 203 -2.30 10.61 24.76
C LYS A 203 -1.08 10.38 25.65
N LYS A 204 -1.26 10.26 26.98
CA LYS A 204 -0.15 10.03 27.91
C LYS A 204 0.49 8.67 27.70
N ILE A 205 -0.32 7.64 27.50
CA ILE A 205 0.18 6.28 27.20
C ILE A 205 0.93 6.28 25.87
N LEU A 206 0.38 6.94 24.85
CA LEU A 206 1.01 7.03 23.54
C LEU A 206 2.34 7.81 23.58
N GLU A 207 2.42 8.92 24.31
CA GLU A 207 3.65 9.68 24.50
C GLU A 207 4.74 8.82 25.17
N VAL A 208 4.39 8.12 26.26
CA VAL A 208 5.32 7.22 26.94
C VAL A 208 5.80 6.11 26.00
N PHE A 209 4.90 5.51 25.26
CA PHE A 209 5.26 4.47 24.29
C PHE A 209 6.16 5.01 23.17
N CYS A 210 5.82 6.17 22.57
CA CYS A 210 6.60 6.81 21.54
C CYS A 210 8.02 7.17 22.03
N ASN A 211 8.14 7.70 23.23
CA ASN A 211 9.44 8.06 23.81
C ASN A 211 10.31 6.83 24.13
N ARG A 212 9.68 5.70 24.46
CA ARG A 212 10.38 4.43 24.77
C ARG A 212 10.83 3.68 23.52
N HIS A 213 10.04 3.69 22.47
CA HIS A 213 10.19 2.81 21.31
C HIS A 213 10.43 3.55 19.99
N GLY A 214 10.17 4.85 19.94
CA GLY A 214 10.40 5.67 18.77
C GLY A 214 11.88 5.80 18.47
N GLN A 215 12.25 5.66 17.19
CA GLN A 215 13.59 5.98 16.74
C GLN A 215 13.74 7.50 16.62
N ALA A 216 14.86 8.04 17.08
CA ALA A 216 15.20 9.44 16.98
C ALA A 216 15.59 9.81 15.53
#